data_15d483fbe4b052cb4516536a42ed8d92
#
_entry.id   15d483fbe4b052cb4516536a42ed8d92
#
_cell.length_a   1.000
_cell.length_b   1.000
_cell.length_c   1.000
_cell.angle_alpha   90.00
_cell.angle_beta   90.00
_cell.angle_gamma   90.00
#
_symmetry.space_group_name_H-M   'P 1'
#
loop_
_entity.id
_entity.type
_entity.pdbx_description
1 polymer ?
#
loop_
_entity_poly.entity_id
_entity_poly.type
_entity_poly.pdbx_seq_one_letter_code
_entity_poly.pdbx_strand_id
1 'polypeptide(L)'
;LILLMLALMPLCAFAQNGWNDALYKQIEQNVNEPVFKDKTYDVTKYGASPKATAAKNQKAINKAIEECSKKGGGKVVVPAGTYNTGAIRLKSNVNLEIQKDAKLQFVFDKTLYPIVKTRWEGMDCMNYSPCVYAYGEKNIAITGEGTIDGGGSNATWWKWCGKDRFGWTPQLEESQKIGRPLLFKLAEAGTDIEKRDMKDKGLRPQLINLYNCEGIAIKNVTLLNSPFWVIHPLLSKNILVKGVKIWNEGPNGDGCDPESCENVIIDGCTFHTGDDCIAIKSGRNRDGLKWNIPSQNIIIRNCTMEDGHGGVVIGSEISGGVKNVFAENCEMDSPNLDRVLRIKTNTCRGGVTENIYVRNITVGQCGEAVMRINLAYEPNEAAERGHIPTVRNVYMSNVTCKKSKYGVLINGLDDADEIYNIHVDNCTFDGVQDQAVKRTGKSHDIFFNNLVVNGSTVLLDPPYKHYSEWMTHSEMKRAPQSYLLDFAKKPRWSYTIGTELEPMLDTYRAYKDESILNYCKAYPDKMIAADGTITGYKYEDFNLDNCRTGHFLINLYQLYPQPSILKGMKTIFKQLENQPRTKEGVFW
;
A
#
# COMPACT_ATOMS: atom_id res chain seq x y z
N LEU A 1 47.38 32.80 -8.60
CA LEU A 1 45.89 32.72 -8.61
C LEU A 1 45.48 31.33 -9.11
N ILE A 2 45.32 30.40 -8.21
CA ILE A 2 44.85 29.03 -8.50
C ILE A 2 43.35 29.03 -8.22
N LEU A 3 42.53 28.99 -9.28
CA LEU A 3 41.10 28.78 -9.17
C LEU A 3 40.84 27.27 -8.89
N LEU A 4 40.35 27.00 -7.72
CA LEU A 4 39.76 25.70 -7.38
C LEU A 4 38.40 25.59 -8.11
N MET A 5 38.33 24.82 -9.20
CA MET A 5 37.05 24.30 -9.72
C MET A 5 36.58 23.14 -8.84
N LEU A 6 35.71 23.41 -7.90
CA LEU A 6 34.90 22.37 -7.27
C LEU A 6 33.89 21.85 -8.31
N ALA A 7 34.18 20.67 -8.83
CA ALA A 7 33.21 19.91 -9.62
C ALA A 7 32.04 19.57 -8.72
N LEU A 8 30.88 20.17 -8.93
CA LEU A 8 29.60 19.69 -8.46
C LEU A 8 29.31 18.36 -9.16
N MET A 9 29.74 17.26 -8.54
CA MET A 9 29.11 15.98 -8.85
C MET A 9 27.66 16.05 -8.35
N PRO A 10 26.67 15.74 -9.19
CA PRO A 10 25.34 15.48 -8.66
C PRO A 10 25.47 14.26 -7.75
N LEU A 11 25.28 14.42 -6.45
CA LEU A 11 24.95 13.32 -5.57
C LEU A 11 23.65 12.70 -6.11
N CYS A 12 23.77 11.71 -6.97
CA CYS A 12 22.75 10.67 -7.07
C CYS A 12 22.77 9.97 -5.72
N ALA A 13 22.01 10.49 -4.76
CA ALA A 13 21.59 9.73 -3.61
C ALA A 13 20.84 8.53 -4.20
N PHE A 14 21.52 7.38 -4.27
CA PHE A 14 20.84 6.11 -4.42
C PHE A 14 19.82 6.09 -3.29
N ALA A 15 18.54 6.13 -3.62
CA ALA A 15 17.46 5.97 -2.65
C ALA A 15 17.72 4.63 -1.95
N GLN A 16 18.32 4.68 -0.77
CA GLN A 16 18.45 3.50 0.08
C GLN A 16 17.02 3.02 0.35
N ASN A 17 16.69 1.84 -0.16
CA ASN A 17 15.44 1.14 0.07
C ASN A 17 14.17 1.80 -0.49
N GLY A 18 14.22 2.42 -1.66
CA GLY A 18 13.04 2.96 -2.35
C GLY A 18 12.35 4.17 -1.71
N TRP A 19 12.71 4.56 -0.47
CA TRP A 19 12.09 5.66 0.27
C TRP A 19 12.25 7.01 -0.44
N ASN A 20 11.14 7.74 -0.63
CA ASN A 20 11.12 9.01 -1.35
C ASN A 20 11.04 10.20 -0.37
N ASP A 21 12.19 10.66 0.12
CA ASP A 21 12.29 11.79 1.06
C ASP A 21 11.72 13.10 0.51
N ALA A 22 11.85 13.35 -0.78
CA ALA A 22 11.33 14.57 -1.38
C ALA A 22 9.80 14.62 -1.33
N LEU A 23 9.16 13.53 -1.71
CA LEU A 23 7.69 13.39 -1.63
C LEU A 23 7.21 13.40 -0.17
N TYR A 24 7.91 12.71 0.73
CA TYR A 24 7.59 12.71 2.15
C TYR A 24 7.55 14.13 2.72
N LYS A 25 8.59 14.92 2.50
CA LYS A 25 8.66 16.34 2.92
C LYS A 25 7.59 17.20 2.27
N GLN A 26 7.27 16.95 1.01
CA GLN A 26 6.19 17.66 0.32
C GLN A 26 4.84 17.40 1.00
N ILE A 27 4.55 16.15 1.40
CA ILE A 27 3.31 15.81 2.13
C ILE A 27 3.27 16.55 3.46
N GLU A 28 4.37 16.57 4.23
CA GLU A 28 4.45 17.31 5.49
C GLU A 28 4.13 18.80 5.31
N GLN A 29 4.64 19.40 4.25
CA GLN A 29 4.39 20.82 3.95
C GLN A 29 2.95 21.12 3.52
N ASN A 30 2.27 20.15 2.92
CA ASN A 30 0.89 20.31 2.47
C ASN A 30 -0.13 20.19 3.62
N VAL A 31 0.21 19.49 4.71
CA VAL A 31 -0.69 19.26 5.83
C VAL A 31 -0.42 20.28 6.94
N ASN A 32 -1.09 21.41 6.85
CA ASN A 32 -1.00 22.46 7.86
C ASN A 32 -2.15 22.34 8.88
N GLU A 33 -1.86 22.61 10.14
CA GLU A 33 -2.91 22.68 11.16
C GLU A 33 -3.88 23.83 10.84
N PRO A 34 -5.20 23.59 10.94
CA PRO A 34 -6.19 24.63 10.81
C PRO A 34 -6.00 25.73 11.86
N VAL A 35 -6.14 26.99 11.45
CA VAL A 35 -6.03 28.14 12.34
C VAL A 35 -7.41 28.71 12.60
N PHE A 36 -7.72 29.02 13.84
CA PHE A 36 -9.02 29.52 14.30
C PHE A 36 -8.90 30.88 14.93
N LYS A 37 -9.97 31.68 14.86
CA LYS A 37 -10.05 32.94 15.60
C LYS A 37 -9.99 32.69 17.09
N ASP A 38 -9.35 33.56 17.83
CA ASP A 38 -9.32 33.53 19.30
C ASP A 38 -10.68 34.01 19.87
N LYS A 39 -11.69 33.15 19.70
CA LYS A 39 -13.04 33.35 20.17
C LYS A 39 -13.65 32.04 20.65
N THR A 40 -14.19 32.06 21.87
CA THR A 40 -14.74 30.89 22.54
C THR A 40 -16.24 30.90 22.64
N TYR A 41 -16.86 29.76 22.34
CA TYR A 41 -18.30 29.50 22.45
C TYR A 41 -18.50 28.31 23.38
N ASP A 42 -18.75 28.60 24.67
CA ASP A 42 -18.98 27.55 25.69
C ASP A 42 -20.39 26.99 25.51
N VAL A 43 -20.52 25.67 25.30
CA VAL A 43 -21.79 24.99 25.06
C VAL A 43 -22.80 25.14 26.20
N THR A 44 -22.32 25.36 27.45
CA THR A 44 -23.18 25.56 28.61
C THR A 44 -23.98 26.85 28.50
N LYS A 45 -23.43 27.90 27.85
CA LYS A 45 -24.12 29.16 27.58
C LYS A 45 -25.25 29.01 26.55
N TYR A 46 -25.29 27.89 25.84
CA TYR A 46 -26.34 27.51 24.90
C TYR A 46 -27.36 26.53 25.49
N GLY A 47 -27.15 26.14 26.75
CA GLY A 47 -28.06 25.28 27.51
C GLY A 47 -27.63 23.82 27.58
N ALA A 48 -26.41 23.49 27.18
CA ALA A 48 -25.84 22.16 27.44
C ALA A 48 -25.52 21.98 28.92
N SER A 49 -25.74 20.79 29.45
CA SER A 49 -25.48 20.47 30.85
C SER A 49 -25.35 18.94 31.04
N PRO A 50 -24.49 18.49 31.96
CA PRO A 50 -24.46 17.07 32.34
C PRO A 50 -25.80 16.49 32.83
N LYS A 51 -26.69 17.36 33.31
CA LYS A 51 -28.04 17.00 33.79
C LYS A 51 -29.14 17.11 32.72
N ALA A 52 -28.82 17.62 31.53
CA ALA A 52 -29.78 17.79 30.46
C ALA A 52 -30.01 16.49 29.68
N THR A 53 -31.14 16.34 29.02
CA THR A 53 -31.41 15.23 28.10
C THR A 53 -30.47 15.29 26.88
N ALA A 54 -30.25 14.15 26.24
CA ALA A 54 -29.42 14.05 25.05
C ALA A 54 -29.90 15.00 23.93
N ALA A 55 -31.20 15.08 23.69
CA ALA A 55 -31.78 15.99 22.70
C ALA A 55 -31.49 17.46 23.01
N LYS A 56 -31.55 17.86 24.30
CA LYS A 56 -31.24 19.24 24.71
C LYS A 56 -29.77 19.56 24.53
N ASN A 57 -28.87 18.67 24.92
CA ASN A 57 -27.43 18.82 24.72
C ASN A 57 -27.07 18.88 23.25
N GLN A 58 -27.59 17.95 22.43
CA GLN A 58 -27.41 17.96 20.97
C GLN A 58 -27.79 19.33 20.35
N LYS A 59 -28.98 19.84 20.70
CA LYS A 59 -29.46 21.14 20.21
C LYS A 59 -28.54 22.29 20.63
N ALA A 60 -28.09 22.30 21.90
CA ALA A 60 -27.23 23.33 22.45
C ALA A 60 -25.84 23.32 21.78
N ILE A 61 -25.20 22.11 21.63
CA ILE A 61 -23.91 21.96 21.01
C ILE A 61 -23.96 22.37 19.54
N ASN A 62 -24.94 21.86 18.77
CA ASN A 62 -25.09 22.24 17.36
C ASN A 62 -25.35 23.72 17.18
N LYS A 63 -26.14 24.37 18.07
CA LYS A 63 -26.36 25.82 18.05
C LYS A 63 -25.07 26.61 18.30
N ALA A 64 -24.22 26.17 19.24
CA ALA A 64 -22.92 26.80 19.49
C ALA A 64 -22.00 26.69 18.26
N ILE A 65 -21.95 25.52 17.61
CA ILE A 65 -21.18 25.28 16.38
C ILE A 65 -21.67 26.18 15.23
N GLU A 66 -22.99 26.25 15.01
CA GLU A 66 -23.57 27.07 13.97
C GLU A 66 -23.30 28.58 14.18
N GLU A 67 -23.45 29.06 15.42
CA GLU A 67 -23.16 30.44 15.75
C GLU A 67 -21.69 30.78 15.62
N CYS A 68 -20.79 29.89 16.09
CA CYS A 68 -19.35 30.05 15.93
C CYS A 68 -19.00 30.19 14.44
N SER A 69 -19.43 29.26 13.60
CA SER A 69 -19.18 29.29 12.16
C SER A 69 -19.73 30.55 11.48
N LYS A 70 -20.99 30.91 11.74
CA LYS A 70 -21.65 32.13 11.20
C LYS A 70 -20.93 33.43 11.57
N LYS A 71 -20.29 33.47 12.74
CA LYS A 71 -19.49 34.63 13.20
C LYS A 71 -18.02 34.58 12.74
N GLY A 72 -17.71 33.69 11.82
CA GLY A 72 -16.41 33.59 11.16
C GLY A 72 -15.40 32.68 11.88
N GLY A 73 -15.88 31.84 12.79
CA GLY A 73 -15.10 30.77 13.39
C GLY A 73 -14.60 31.03 14.80
N GLY A 74 -13.95 30.02 15.37
CA GLY A 74 -13.41 30.03 16.73
C GLY A 74 -13.42 28.62 17.36
N LYS A 75 -13.42 28.58 18.70
CA LYS A 75 -13.48 27.37 19.50
C LYS A 75 -14.88 27.18 20.09
N VAL A 76 -15.49 26.04 19.88
CA VAL A 76 -16.65 25.55 20.62
C VAL A 76 -16.19 24.65 21.71
N VAL A 77 -16.35 25.04 22.96
CA VAL A 77 -15.76 24.36 24.12
C VAL A 77 -16.82 23.54 24.84
N VAL A 78 -16.51 22.27 25.05
CA VAL A 78 -17.23 21.36 25.94
C VAL A 78 -16.44 21.26 27.25
N PRO A 79 -16.88 21.91 28.33
CA PRO A 79 -16.14 21.90 29.60
C PRO A 79 -16.34 20.57 30.35
N ALA A 80 -15.58 20.37 31.43
CA ALA A 80 -15.60 19.15 32.26
C ALA A 80 -17.04 18.70 32.60
N GLY A 81 -17.29 17.40 32.52
CA GLY A 81 -18.58 16.75 32.77
C GLY A 81 -18.98 15.80 31.63
N THR A 82 -19.99 14.95 31.91
CA THR A 82 -20.51 13.99 30.91
C THR A 82 -21.77 14.56 30.28
N TYR A 83 -21.73 14.79 28.96
CA TYR A 83 -22.86 15.30 28.17
C TYR A 83 -23.40 14.21 27.28
N ASN A 84 -24.56 13.63 27.66
CA ASN A 84 -25.29 12.74 26.77
C ASN A 84 -25.79 13.53 25.56
N THR A 85 -25.57 13.01 24.35
CA THR A 85 -25.93 13.71 23.11
C THR A 85 -26.33 12.73 21.99
N GLY A 86 -26.99 13.26 20.97
CA GLY A 86 -27.12 12.64 19.64
C GLY A 86 -26.10 13.23 18.66
N ALA A 87 -26.36 13.08 17.35
CA ALA A 87 -25.45 13.48 16.29
C ALA A 87 -25.06 14.99 16.35
N ILE A 88 -23.78 15.27 16.23
CA ILE A 88 -23.20 16.61 16.18
C ILE A 88 -22.76 16.90 14.75
N ARG A 89 -23.11 18.09 14.23
CA ARG A 89 -22.71 18.54 12.89
C ARG A 89 -21.66 19.65 12.97
N LEU A 90 -20.43 19.34 12.58
CA LEU A 90 -19.38 20.36 12.48
C LEU A 90 -19.60 21.29 11.30
N LYS A 91 -19.08 22.50 11.41
CA LYS A 91 -19.17 23.58 10.43
C LYS A 91 -17.80 24.19 10.19
N SER A 92 -17.65 24.83 9.04
CA SER A 92 -16.40 25.48 8.65
C SER A 92 -15.92 26.51 9.67
N ASN A 93 -14.59 26.55 9.83
CA ASN A 93 -13.87 27.43 10.76
C ASN A 93 -14.16 27.16 12.25
N VAL A 94 -14.57 25.94 12.61
CA VAL A 94 -14.87 25.55 13.99
C VAL A 94 -13.87 24.52 14.50
N ASN A 95 -13.30 24.80 15.65
CA ASN A 95 -12.62 23.83 16.49
C ASN A 95 -13.56 23.38 17.62
N LEU A 96 -14.00 22.13 17.62
CA LEU A 96 -14.73 21.51 18.73
C LEU A 96 -13.69 21.02 19.76
N GLU A 97 -13.54 21.77 20.84
CA GLU A 97 -12.60 21.46 21.91
C GLU A 97 -13.28 20.71 23.05
N ILE A 98 -12.89 19.47 23.26
CA ILE A 98 -13.36 18.64 24.37
C ILE A 98 -12.33 18.78 25.49
N GLN A 99 -12.64 19.54 26.51
CA GLN A 99 -11.69 19.81 27.58
C GLN A 99 -11.36 18.55 28.40
N LYS A 100 -10.26 18.59 29.14
CA LYS A 100 -9.90 17.54 30.08
C LYS A 100 -11.09 17.28 31.03
N ASP A 101 -11.35 16.01 31.32
CA ASP A 101 -12.48 15.54 32.14
C ASP A 101 -13.87 15.82 31.52
N ALA A 102 -13.94 16.31 30.29
CA ALA A 102 -15.18 16.35 29.51
C ALA A 102 -15.40 15.05 28.76
N LYS A 103 -16.64 14.59 28.72
CA LYS A 103 -17.06 13.43 27.94
C LYS A 103 -18.32 13.76 27.12
N LEU A 104 -18.23 13.62 25.81
CA LEU A 104 -19.39 13.53 24.92
C LEU A 104 -19.82 12.07 24.85
N GLN A 105 -20.97 11.73 25.43
CA GLN A 105 -21.55 10.40 25.46
C GLN A 105 -22.70 10.31 24.45
N PHE A 106 -22.47 9.65 23.32
CA PHE A 106 -23.51 9.42 22.33
C PHE A 106 -24.48 8.33 22.79
N VAL A 107 -25.77 8.60 22.65
CA VAL A 107 -26.83 7.68 23.09
C VAL A 107 -27.42 6.89 21.93
N PHE A 108 -27.86 5.67 22.19
CA PHE A 108 -28.57 4.83 21.21
C PHE A 108 -30.04 5.24 21.12
N ASP A 109 -30.31 6.38 20.50
CA ASP A 109 -31.65 6.87 20.17
C ASP A 109 -31.66 7.35 18.73
N LYS A 110 -32.21 6.55 17.81
CA LYS A 110 -32.21 6.80 16.37
C LYS A 110 -32.85 8.17 15.99
N THR A 111 -33.75 8.67 16.79
CA THR A 111 -34.44 9.95 16.53
C THR A 111 -33.48 11.14 16.59
N LEU A 112 -32.34 10.99 17.24
CA LEU A 112 -31.29 12.00 17.37
C LEU A 112 -30.23 11.93 16.24
N TYR A 113 -30.40 11.02 15.27
CA TYR A 113 -29.49 10.85 14.14
C TYR A 113 -30.23 11.07 12.82
N PRO A 114 -30.22 12.27 12.27
CA PRO A 114 -30.89 12.57 10.99
C PRO A 114 -30.28 11.71 9.87
N ILE A 115 -31.10 11.40 8.86
CA ILE A 115 -30.60 10.72 7.66
C ILE A 115 -29.77 11.71 6.84
N VAL A 116 -28.55 11.32 6.51
CA VAL A 116 -27.59 12.12 5.76
C VAL A 116 -26.96 11.31 4.66
N LYS A 117 -26.40 11.99 3.67
CA LYS A 117 -25.52 11.37 2.69
C LYS A 117 -24.23 10.97 3.38
N THR A 118 -23.88 9.70 3.29
CA THR A 118 -22.65 9.14 3.83
C THR A 118 -22.17 7.97 2.96
N ARG A 119 -21.18 7.24 3.41
CA ARG A 119 -20.68 6.03 2.74
C ARG A 119 -20.54 4.92 3.77
N TRP A 120 -20.91 3.71 3.38
CA TRP A 120 -20.83 2.53 4.22
C TRP A 120 -20.11 1.40 3.47
N GLU A 121 -19.00 0.91 4.03
CA GLU A 121 -18.10 -0.07 3.38
C GLU A 121 -17.79 0.27 1.90
N GLY A 122 -17.41 1.52 1.63
CA GLY A 122 -17.00 1.95 0.28
C GLY A 122 -18.15 2.30 -0.68
N MET A 123 -19.41 2.24 -0.26
CA MET A 123 -20.58 2.54 -1.08
C MET A 123 -21.37 3.72 -0.54
N ASP A 124 -21.68 4.69 -1.39
CA ASP A 124 -22.47 5.86 -1.03
C ASP A 124 -23.92 5.49 -0.74
N CYS A 125 -24.51 6.08 0.29
CA CYS A 125 -25.90 5.86 0.68
C CYS A 125 -26.47 7.02 1.51
N MET A 126 -27.78 6.99 1.74
CA MET A 126 -28.48 7.78 2.75
C MET A 126 -28.64 6.92 4.01
N ASN A 127 -28.00 7.31 5.11
CA ASN A 127 -28.03 6.53 6.36
C ASN A 127 -28.11 7.46 7.57
N TYR A 128 -28.27 6.89 8.76
CA TYR A 128 -28.15 7.63 10.01
C TYR A 128 -26.85 8.41 10.06
N SER A 129 -26.94 9.67 10.47
CA SER A 129 -25.76 10.53 10.63
C SER A 129 -24.72 9.85 11.51
N PRO A 130 -23.43 9.91 11.14
CA PRO A 130 -22.34 9.65 12.07
C PRO A 130 -22.49 10.47 13.36
N CYS A 131 -21.88 9.99 14.45
CA CYS A 131 -21.96 10.68 15.73
C CYS A 131 -21.44 12.12 15.61
N VAL A 132 -20.27 12.30 15.00
CA VAL A 132 -19.74 13.61 14.61
C VAL A 132 -19.61 13.62 13.08
N TYR A 133 -20.29 14.55 12.44
CA TYR A 133 -20.41 14.62 10.99
C TYR A 133 -20.09 16.00 10.43
N ALA A 134 -19.36 16.03 9.32
CA ALA A 134 -19.19 17.21 8.49
C ALA A 134 -19.34 16.86 7.01
N TYR A 135 -19.90 17.77 6.21
CA TYR A 135 -20.05 17.60 4.77
C TYR A 135 -19.74 18.90 4.04
N GLY A 136 -18.71 18.88 3.20
CA GLY A 136 -18.30 20.03 2.40
C GLY A 136 -17.70 21.19 3.21
N GLU A 137 -17.22 20.93 4.42
CA GLU A 137 -16.73 21.95 5.35
C GLU A 137 -15.20 22.14 5.21
N LYS A 138 -14.72 23.32 5.59
CA LYS A 138 -13.29 23.66 5.53
C LYS A 138 -12.81 24.21 6.87
N ASN A 139 -11.52 23.96 7.14
CA ASN A 139 -10.86 24.48 8.33
C ASN A 139 -11.62 24.05 9.61
N ILE A 140 -11.61 22.75 9.90
CA ILE A 140 -12.34 22.14 11.01
C ILE A 140 -11.39 21.35 11.91
N ALA A 141 -11.67 21.36 13.21
CA ALA A 141 -10.91 20.55 14.14
C ALA A 141 -11.78 19.95 15.26
N ILE A 142 -11.28 18.82 15.79
CA ILE A 142 -11.72 18.20 17.05
C ILE A 142 -10.45 18.10 17.91
N THR A 143 -10.41 18.80 19.03
CA THR A 143 -9.21 18.88 19.86
C THR A 143 -9.53 18.76 21.35
N GLY A 144 -8.48 18.71 22.16
CA GLY A 144 -8.58 18.67 23.63
C GLY A 144 -8.13 17.32 24.21
N GLU A 145 -8.24 17.19 25.52
CA GLU A 145 -7.83 15.99 26.25
C GLU A 145 -9.02 15.17 26.79
N GLY A 146 -10.23 15.52 26.33
CA GLY A 146 -11.46 14.87 26.74
C GLY A 146 -11.79 13.62 25.92
N THR A 147 -12.96 13.07 26.18
CA THR A 147 -13.41 11.78 25.61
C THR A 147 -14.62 11.97 24.71
N ILE A 148 -14.63 11.27 23.59
CA ILE A 148 -15.80 11.07 22.72
C ILE A 148 -16.14 9.57 22.76
N ASP A 149 -17.30 9.23 23.30
CA ASP A 149 -17.77 7.86 23.46
C ASP A 149 -19.00 7.63 22.59
N GLY A 150 -18.86 6.75 21.57
CA GLY A 150 -19.90 6.47 20.58
C GLY A 150 -21.09 5.65 21.13
N GLY A 151 -21.02 5.19 22.38
CA GLY A 151 -22.08 4.43 23.03
C GLY A 151 -22.31 3.04 22.43
N GLY A 152 -21.35 2.51 21.67
CA GLY A 152 -21.37 1.17 21.11
C GLY A 152 -21.26 0.10 22.21
N SER A 153 -22.14 -0.88 22.18
CA SER A 153 -22.12 -2.05 23.06
C SER A 153 -23.03 -3.16 22.50
N ASN A 154 -22.97 -4.33 23.09
CA ASN A 154 -23.86 -5.46 22.74
C ASN A 154 -25.36 -5.15 22.99
N ALA A 155 -25.65 -4.21 23.86
CA ALA A 155 -27.03 -3.76 24.11
C ALA A 155 -27.50 -2.66 23.15
N THR A 156 -26.57 -2.00 22.45
CA THR A 156 -26.85 -0.83 21.61
C THR A 156 -26.52 -1.10 20.14
N TRP A 157 -25.61 -0.34 19.56
CA TRP A 157 -25.26 -0.39 18.15
C TRP A 157 -24.66 -1.73 17.67
N TRP A 158 -23.83 -2.39 18.48
CA TRP A 158 -23.06 -3.54 18.01
C TRP A 158 -23.92 -4.74 17.63
N LYS A 159 -25.07 -4.93 18.25
CA LYS A 159 -26.02 -6.00 17.88
C LYS A 159 -26.47 -5.94 16.42
N TRP A 160 -26.44 -4.75 15.81
CA TRP A 160 -26.78 -4.59 14.39
C TRP A 160 -25.77 -5.24 13.44
N CYS A 161 -24.56 -5.62 13.91
CA CYS A 161 -23.60 -6.34 13.08
C CYS A 161 -24.05 -7.75 12.66
N GLY A 162 -25.10 -8.28 13.26
CA GLY A 162 -25.64 -9.58 12.91
C GLY A 162 -24.84 -10.79 13.43
N LYS A 163 -24.00 -10.60 14.45
CA LYS A 163 -23.21 -11.68 15.10
C LYS A 163 -23.63 -11.84 16.56
N ASP A 164 -23.91 -13.08 17.00
CA ASP A 164 -24.39 -13.40 18.34
C ASP A 164 -23.47 -12.88 19.44
N ARG A 165 -22.15 -12.97 19.24
CA ARG A 165 -21.14 -12.47 20.19
C ARG A 165 -21.26 -10.98 20.49
N PHE A 166 -21.95 -10.22 19.63
CA PHE A 166 -22.23 -8.80 19.81
C PHE A 166 -23.69 -8.49 20.15
N GLY A 167 -24.45 -9.48 20.63
CA GLY A 167 -25.83 -9.30 21.11
C GLY A 167 -26.90 -9.35 20.02
N TRP A 168 -26.56 -9.79 18.79
CA TRP A 168 -27.58 -10.03 17.78
C TRP A 168 -28.42 -11.27 18.11
N THR A 169 -29.71 -11.18 17.81
CA THR A 169 -30.62 -12.32 17.87
C THR A 169 -31.47 -12.39 16.60
N PRO A 170 -32.01 -13.57 16.21
CA PRO A 170 -32.86 -13.71 15.02
C PRO A 170 -34.12 -12.83 15.01
N GLN A 171 -34.57 -12.38 16.17
CA GLN A 171 -35.74 -11.52 16.33
C GLN A 171 -35.44 -10.04 16.08
N LEU A 172 -34.19 -9.68 15.95
CA LEU A 172 -33.80 -8.31 15.67
C LEU A 172 -34.06 -7.96 14.20
N GLU A 173 -35.06 -7.11 13.97
CA GLU A 173 -35.47 -6.68 12.62
C GLU A 173 -34.40 -5.81 11.93
N GLU A 174 -33.67 -5.00 12.70
CA GLU A 174 -32.62 -4.10 12.18
C GLU A 174 -31.25 -4.77 12.30
N SER A 175 -30.68 -5.15 11.17
CA SER A 175 -29.36 -5.79 11.14
C SER A 175 -28.67 -5.54 9.81
N GLN A 176 -27.35 -5.41 9.83
CA GLN A 176 -26.56 -5.35 8.59
C GLN A 176 -26.71 -6.63 7.74
N LYS A 177 -27.21 -7.74 8.29
CA LYS A 177 -27.61 -8.91 7.49
C LYS A 177 -28.69 -8.57 6.44
N ILE A 178 -29.49 -7.51 6.70
CA ILE A 178 -30.51 -6.99 5.79
C ILE A 178 -29.96 -5.81 5.00
N GLY A 179 -29.39 -4.82 5.70
CA GLY A 179 -28.95 -3.57 5.08
C GLY A 179 -27.76 -3.73 4.15
N ARG A 180 -26.77 -4.56 4.51
CA ARG A 180 -25.57 -4.75 3.70
C ARG A 180 -25.87 -5.38 2.33
N PRO A 181 -26.58 -6.51 2.21
CA PRO A 181 -26.93 -7.06 0.90
C PRO A 181 -27.82 -6.11 0.06
N LEU A 182 -28.73 -5.37 0.71
CA LEU A 182 -29.56 -4.38 0.02
C LEU A 182 -28.70 -3.26 -0.57
N LEU A 183 -27.79 -2.68 0.22
CA LEU A 183 -26.91 -1.62 -0.25
C LEU A 183 -26.03 -2.11 -1.41
N PHE A 184 -25.46 -3.31 -1.29
CA PHE A 184 -24.68 -3.94 -2.36
C PHE A 184 -25.49 -4.03 -3.66
N LYS A 185 -26.71 -4.58 -3.58
CA LYS A 185 -27.60 -4.71 -4.75
C LYS A 185 -27.89 -3.35 -5.40
N LEU A 186 -28.17 -2.32 -4.60
CA LEU A 186 -28.48 -0.98 -5.10
C LEU A 186 -27.23 -0.31 -5.70
N ALA A 187 -26.06 -0.49 -5.11
CA ALA A 187 -24.81 0.06 -5.60
C ALA A 187 -24.40 -0.60 -6.93
N GLU A 188 -24.43 -1.92 -7.02
CA GLU A 188 -24.12 -2.67 -8.24
C GLU A 188 -25.12 -2.37 -9.38
N ALA A 189 -26.39 -2.13 -9.05
CA ALA A 189 -27.40 -1.67 -10.00
C ALA A 189 -27.20 -0.22 -10.47
N GLY A 190 -26.26 0.54 -9.85
CA GLY A 190 -26.03 1.94 -10.16
C GLY A 190 -27.19 2.86 -9.77
N THR A 191 -28.00 2.44 -8.77
CA THR A 191 -29.10 3.25 -8.23
C THR A 191 -28.59 4.61 -7.71
N ASP A 192 -29.32 5.67 -7.94
CA ASP A 192 -28.99 7.02 -7.43
C ASP A 192 -28.83 7.00 -5.92
N ILE A 193 -27.87 7.75 -5.39
CA ILE A 193 -27.50 7.73 -3.96
C ILE A 193 -28.70 8.11 -3.07
N GLU A 194 -29.49 9.08 -3.47
CA GLU A 194 -30.66 9.56 -2.75
C GLU A 194 -31.77 8.50 -2.64
N LYS A 195 -31.76 7.49 -3.50
CA LYS A 195 -32.66 6.34 -3.48
C LYS A 195 -32.12 5.14 -2.72
N ARG A 196 -30.85 5.21 -2.25
CA ARG A 196 -30.23 4.18 -1.42
C ARG A 196 -30.49 4.47 0.06
N ASP A 197 -31.75 4.52 0.45
CA ASP A 197 -32.17 4.79 1.83
C ASP A 197 -31.96 3.56 2.72
N MET A 198 -31.00 3.68 3.65
CA MET A 198 -30.64 2.65 4.62
C MET A 198 -31.24 2.90 6.00
N LYS A 199 -32.16 3.83 6.14
CA LYS A 199 -32.91 4.03 7.38
C LYS A 199 -33.56 2.73 7.82
N ASP A 200 -33.44 2.37 9.09
CA ASP A 200 -34.00 1.17 9.70
C ASP A 200 -33.57 -0.16 9.03
N LYS A 201 -32.41 -0.16 8.34
CA LYS A 201 -31.81 -1.36 7.72
C LYS A 201 -30.64 -1.95 8.54
N GLY A 202 -30.36 -1.37 9.71
CA GLY A 202 -29.34 -1.88 10.63
C GLY A 202 -27.90 -1.61 10.20
N LEU A 203 -27.64 -0.60 9.37
CA LEU A 203 -26.30 -0.14 9.08
C LEU A 203 -25.85 0.89 10.14
N ARG A 204 -24.84 0.53 10.90
CA ARG A 204 -24.30 1.32 12.01
C ARG A 204 -23.56 2.56 11.49
N PRO A 205 -23.79 3.77 12.10
CA PRO A 205 -23.05 4.96 11.72
C PRO A 205 -21.59 4.93 12.24
N GLN A 206 -20.69 5.68 11.60
CA GLN A 206 -19.33 5.93 12.09
C GLN A 206 -19.33 6.85 13.32
N LEU A 207 -18.24 6.84 14.10
CA LEU A 207 -18.10 7.81 15.19
C LEU A 207 -17.81 9.21 14.64
N ILE A 208 -16.81 9.35 13.77
CA ILE A 208 -16.43 10.61 13.13
C ILE A 208 -16.37 10.37 11.62
N ASN A 209 -17.25 11.05 10.85
CA ASN A 209 -17.18 11.03 9.40
C ASN A 209 -17.11 12.46 8.84
N LEU A 210 -16.03 12.73 8.11
CA LEU A 210 -15.74 14.04 7.54
C LEU A 210 -15.71 13.89 6.02
N TYR A 211 -16.84 14.19 5.39
CA TYR A 211 -17.10 13.93 3.98
C TYR A 211 -16.85 15.18 3.13
N ASN A 212 -15.99 15.10 2.12
CA ASN A 212 -15.63 16.19 1.20
C ASN A 212 -15.17 17.46 1.93
N CYS A 213 -14.32 17.29 2.94
CA CYS A 213 -13.80 18.36 3.79
C CYS A 213 -12.34 18.68 3.46
N GLU A 214 -11.89 19.89 3.84
CA GLU A 214 -10.53 20.34 3.59
C GLU A 214 -9.93 21.06 4.81
N GLY A 215 -8.68 20.78 5.17
CA GLY A 215 -8.01 21.36 6.32
C GLY A 215 -8.63 20.86 7.63
N ILE A 216 -8.25 19.64 8.00
CA ILE A 216 -8.83 18.89 9.11
C ILE A 216 -7.76 18.63 10.16
N ALA A 217 -8.08 18.81 11.45
CA ALA A 217 -7.25 18.32 12.55
C ALA A 217 -8.08 17.57 13.61
N ILE A 218 -7.63 16.37 14.00
CA ILE A 218 -8.17 15.63 15.16
C ILE A 218 -6.99 15.40 16.11
N LYS A 219 -7.03 15.99 17.33
CA LYS A 219 -5.85 16.01 18.19
C LYS A 219 -6.16 15.71 19.65
N ASN A 220 -5.36 14.81 20.21
CA ASN A 220 -5.22 14.51 21.66
C ASN A 220 -6.49 13.97 22.34
N VAL A 221 -7.59 13.81 21.63
CA VAL A 221 -8.84 13.26 22.19
C VAL A 221 -8.75 11.75 22.37
N THR A 222 -9.53 11.22 23.31
CA THR A 222 -9.77 9.79 23.49
C THR A 222 -11.09 9.40 22.83
N LEU A 223 -11.08 8.40 21.96
CA LEU A 223 -12.24 7.91 21.22
C LEU A 223 -12.59 6.50 21.68
N LEU A 224 -13.82 6.30 22.12
CA LEU A 224 -14.29 5.04 22.70
C LEU A 224 -15.55 4.54 22.04
N ASN A 225 -15.73 3.22 22.03
CA ASN A 225 -17.00 2.52 21.80
C ASN A 225 -17.73 3.03 20.56
N SER A 226 -17.05 3.13 19.44
CA SER A 226 -17.68 3.52 18.17
C SER A 226 -18.77 2.52 17.78
N PRO A 227 -19.86 2.95 17.16
CA PRO A 227 -20.83 2.01 16.57
C PRO A 227 -20.24 1.19 15.42
N PHE A 228 -19.32 1.78 14.63
CA PHE A 228 -18.70 1.23 13.43
C PHE A 228 -17.26 1.78 13.32
N TRP A 229 -16.74 2.11 12.14
CA TRP A 229 -15.43 2.75 11.95
C TRP A 229 -15.29 4.01 12.81
N VAL A 230 -14.12 4.24 13.40
CA VAL A 230 -13.94 5.33 14.39
C VAL A 230 -13.70 6.67 13.71
N ILE A 231 -12.61 6.81 12.95
CA ILE A 231 -12.28 8.04 12.20
C ILE A 231 -12.36 7.72 10.72
N HIS A 232 -13.36 8.28 10.03
CA HIS A 232 -13.59 8.06 8.61
C HIS A 232 -13.62 9.40 7.84
N PRO A 233 -12.45 9.96 7.50
CA PRO A 233 -12.39 11.03 6.52
C PRO A 233 -12.63 10.46 5.13
N LEU A 234 -13.51 11.10 4.36
CA LEU A 234 -14.00 10.59 3.09
C LEU A 234 -13.93 11.69 2.03
N LEU A 235 -13.28 11.41 0.88
CA LEU A 235 -13.11 12.38 -0.20
C LEU A 235 -12.56 13.74 0.29
N SER A 236 -11.68 13.67 1.29
CA SER A 236 -11.21 14.85 2.03
C SER A 236 -9.69 15.02 1.89
N LYS A 237 -9.19 16.22 2.17
CA LYS A 237 -7.77 16.52 1.99
C LYS A 237 -7.18 17.41 3.08
N ASN A 238 -5.84 17.33 3.19
CA ASN A 238 -5.05 18.06 4.19
C ASN A 238 -5.52 17.72 5.62
N ILE A 239 -5.25 16.49 6.04
CA ILE A 239 -5.79 15.88 7.25
C ILE A 239 -4.65 15.57 8.22
N LEU A 240 -4.78 16.06 9.46
CA LEU A 240 -3.90 15.73 10.56
C LEU A 240 -4.66 14.97 11.65
N VAL A 241 -4.25 13.75 11.97
CA VAL A 241 -4.70 12.99 13.13
C VAL A 241 -3.48 12.82 14.05
N LYS A 242 -3.48 13.47 15.21
CA LYS A 242 -2.28 13.52 16.06
C LYS A 242 -2.58 13.29 17.54
N GLY A 243 -1.83 12.36 18.15
CA GLY A 243 -1.91 12.09 19.59
C GLY A 243 -3.27 11.55 20.05
N VAL A 244 -4.07 11.00 19.14
CA VAL A 244 -5.39 10.43 19.44
C VAL A 244 -5.25 9.05 20.04
N LYS A 245 -6.06 8.75 21.05
CA LYS A 245 -6.15 7.42 21.67
C LYS A 245 -7.48 6.78 21.31
N ILE A 246 -7.42 5.60 20.72
CA ILE A 246 -8.61 4.86 20.28
C ILE A 246 -8.68 3.55 21.05
N TRP A 247 -9.83 3.31 21.69
CA TRP A 247 -10.18 2.05 22.32
C TRP A 247 -11.56 1.61 21.85
N ASN A 248 -11.61 0.67 20.91
CA ASN A 248 -12.85 0.25 20.27
C ASN A 248 -12.82 -1.23 19.86
N GLU A 249 -13.28 -2.12 20.74
CA GLU A 249 -13.36 -3.56 20.49
C GLU A 249 -14.63 -3.99 19.72
N GLY A 250 -15.43 -3.03 19.26
CA GLY A 250 -16.67 -3.29 18.53
C GLY A 250 -16.44 -3.92 17.15
N PRO A 251 -17.49 -4.55 16.59
CA PRO A 251 -17.41 -5.15 15.25
C PRO A 251 -17.21 -4.08 14.17
N ASN A 252 -16.29 -4.34 13.22
CA ASN A 252 -15.81 -3.35 12.23
C ASN A 252 -15.37 -2.06 12.94
N GLY A 253 -14.60 -2.25 14.00
CA GLY A 253 -14.13 -1.16 14.87
C GLY A 253 -12.81 -0.58 14.41
N ASP A 254 -12.61 -0.43 13.09
CA ASP A 254 -11.41 0.12 12.48
C ASP A 254 -11.11 1.52 13.08
N GLY A 255 -9.83 1.79 13.37
CA GLY A 255 -9.45 3.01 14.10
C GLY A 255 -9.44 4.25 13.24
N CYS A 256 -8.80 4.20 12.07
CA CYS A 256 -8.75 5.33 11.14
C CYS A 256 -8.78 4.85 9.69
N ASP A 257 -9.81 5.26 8.95
CA ASP A 257 -10.09 4.83 7.59
C ASP A 257 -10.08 6.01 6.60
N PRO A 258 -8.92 6.53 6.19
CA PRO A 258 -8.88 7.52 5.13
C PRO A 258 -9.38 6.90 3.82
N GLU A 259 -10.52 7.38 3.31
CA GLU A 259 -11.12 6.85 2.09
C GLU A 259 -11.15 7.90 0.98
N SER A 260 -10.46 7.63 -0.13
CA SER A 260 -10.28 8.58 -1.25
C SER A 260 -9.77 9.94 -0.76
N CYS A 261 -8.79 9.93 0.14
CA CYS A 261 -8.22 11.11 0.79
C CYS A 261 -6.85 11.47 0.22
N GLU A 262 -6.50 12.75 0.30
CA GLU A 262 -5.21 13.26 -0.16
C GLU A 262 -4.52 14.07 0.93
N ASN A 263 -3.20 13.87 1.09
CA ASN A 263 -2.36 14.53 2.08
C ASN A 263 -2.87 14.28 3.51
N VAL A 264 -2.55 13.12 4.06
CA VAL A 264 -2.98 12.68 5.39
C VAL A 264 -1.76 12.42 6.25
N ILE A 265 -1.74 12.92 7.48
CA ILE A 265 -0.72 12.59 8.49
C ILE A 265 -1.43 12.00 9.71
N ILE A 266 -1.02 10.78 10.11
CA ILE A 266 -1.43 10.11 11.34
C ILE A 266 -0.16 9.98 12.20
N ASP A 267 -0.07 10.74 13.29
CA ASP A 267 1.16 10.93 14.07
C ASP A 267 0.94 10.73 15.57
N GLY A 268 1.70 9.82 16.19
CA GLY A 268 1.70 9.63 17.63
C GLY A 268 0.37 9.13 18.20
N CYS A 269 -0.41 8.36 17.45
CA CYS A 269 -1.69 7.82 17.87
C CYS A 269 -1.55 6.43 18.50
N THR A 270 -2.46 6.08 19.40
CA THR A 270 -2.56 4.75 20.01
C THR A 270 -3.86 4.08 19.54
N PHE A 271 -3.74 2.84 19.06
CA PHE A 271 -4.86 2.05 18.55
C PHE A 271 -5.02 0.75 19.34
N HIS A 272 -6.20 0.55 19.89
CA HIS A 272 -6.68 -0.71 20.43
C HIS A 272 -8.05 -0.97 19.81
N THR A 273 -8.10 -1.82 18.78
CA THR A 273 -9.26 -1.93 17.89
C THR A 273 -9.73 -3.37 17.74
N GLY A 274 -11.00 -3.56 17.50
CA GLY A 274 -11.62 -4.86 17.23
C GLY A 274 -11.57 -5.26 15.74
N ASP A 275 -11.02 -4.39 14.88
CA ASP A 275 -10.73 -4.62 13.47
C ASP A 275 -9.41 -3.92 13.10
N ASP A 276 -9.18 -3.49 11.87
CA ASP A 276 -7.91 -2.88 11.46
C ASP A 276 -7.58 -1.58 12.24
N CYS A 277 -6.32 -1.33 12.62
CA CYS A 277 -5.93 -0.09 13.30
C CYS A 277 -6.03 1.12 12.36
N ILE A 278 -5.39 1.03 11.20
CA ILE A 278 -5.49 2.02 10.14
C ILE A 278 -5.81 1.27 8.85
N ALA A 279 -6.95 1.59 8.20
CA ALA A 279 -7.36 0.95 6.96
C ALA A 279 -7.61 1.97 5.85
N ILE A 280 -6.64 2.09 4.95
CA ILE A 280 -6.70 3.02 3.82
C ILE A 280 -7.63 2.44 2.76
N LYS A 281 -8.61 3.23 2.32
CA LYS A 281 -9.67 2.82 1.39
C LYS A 281 -9.86 3.83 0.25
N SER A 282 -10.53 3.43 -0.84
CA SER A 282 -10.85 4.31 -1.98
C SER A 282 -12.09 3.83 -2.75
N GLY A 283 -13.09 3.37 -2.02
CA GLY A 283 -14.38 2.94 -2.59
C GLY A 283 -14.42 1.48 -2.98
N ARG A 284 -15.64 0.96 -3.08
CA ARG A 284 -15.92 -0.46 -3.34
C ARG A 284 -16.58 -0.67 -4.68
N ASN A 285 -16.06 -1.62 -5.47
CA ASN A 285 -16.64 -2.12 -6.70
C ASN A 285 -17.11 -1.00 -7.65
N ARG A 286 -18.31 -1.10 -8.18
CA ARG A 286 -18.87 -0.13 -9.13
C ARG A 286 -18.83 1.31 -8.62
N ASP A 287 -19.18 1.57 -7.35
CA ASP A 287 -19.13 2.92 -6.79
C ASP A 287 -17.69 3.45 -6.73
N GLY A 288 -16.76 2.64 -6.25
CA GLY A 288 -15.34 3.02 -6.20
C GLY A 288 -14.74 3.24 -7.58
N LEU A 289 -15.05 2.37 -8.55
CA LEU A 289 -14.62 2.51 -9.95
C LEU A 289 -15.22 3.77 -10.61
N LYS A 290 -16.48 4.10 -10.30
CA LYS A 290 -17.14 5.32 -10.80
C LYS A 290 -16.47 6.59 -10.28
N TRP A 291 -16.15 6.66 -8.98
CA TRP A 291 -15.43 7.79 -8.40
C TRP A 291 -13.99 7.85 -8.91
N ASN A 292 -13.31 6.71 -9.00
CA ASN A 292 -11.93 6.59 -9.45
C ASN A 292 -10.98 7.60 -8.80
N ILE A 293 -11.17 7.85 -7.50
CA ILE A 293 -10.36 8.77 -6.70
C ILE A 293 -9.52 7.95 -5.73
N PRO A 294 -8.20 7.94 -5.88
CA PRO A 294 -7.33 7.20 -4.99
C PRO A 294 -7.23 7.84 -3.60
N SER A 295 -6.86 7.04 -2.61
CA SER A 295 -6.22 7.57 -1.41
C SER A 295 -4.72 7.71 -1.66
N GLN A 296 -4.16 8.91 -1.37
CA GLN A 296 -2.78 9.19 -1.75
C GLN A 296 -2.06 10.16 -0.80
N ASN A 297 -0.73 10.05 -0.78
CA ASN A 297 0.12 10.94 -0.01
C ASN A 297 -0.19 10.84 1.49
N ILE A 298 0.01 9.67 2.07
CA ILE A 298 -0.35 9.36 3.46
C ILE A 298 0.91 9.06 4.25
N ILE A 299 1.09 9.73 5.38
CA ILE A 299 2.16 9.47 6.36
C ILE A 299 1.54 8.92 7.64
N ILE A 300 2.04 7.78 8.09
CA ILE A 300 1.70 7.12 9.36
C ILE A 300 3.01 7.03 10.15
N ARG A 301 3.08 7.65 11.34
CA ARG A 301 4.31 7.61 12.10
C ARG A 301 4.13 7.68 13.61
N ASN A 302 5.11 7.16 14.34
CA ASN A 302 5.17 7.23 15.80
C ASN A 302 3.92 6.67 16.49
N CYS A 303 3.23 5.73 15.84
CA CYS A 303 1.98 5.14 16.35
C CYS A 303 2.24 3.85 17.12
N THR A 304 1.42 3.60 18.14
CA THR A 304 1.39 2.35 18.88
C THR A 304 0.10 1.60 18.53
N MET A 305 0.22 0.34 18.11
CA MET A 305 -0.89 -0.52 17.72
C MET A 305 -0.93 -1.71 18.66
N GLU A 306 -1.84 -1.64 19.64
CA GLU A 306 -1.92 -2.59 20.76
C GLU A 306 -2.81 -3.79 20.47
N ASP A 307 -3.81 -3.64 19.61
CA ASP A 307 -4.72 -4.71 19.19
C ASP A 307 -5.41 -4.36 17.85
N GLY A 308 -5.86 -5.39 17.11
CA GLY A 308 -6.57 -5.21 15.83
C GLY A 308 -6.35 -6.36 14.84
N HIS A 309 -6.98 -6.31 13.66
CA HIS A 309 -6.76 -7.29 12.59
C HIS A 309 -5.58 -6.95 11.68
N GLY A 310 -5.07 -5.74 11.75
CA GLY A 310 -3.90 -5.28 11.03
C GLY A 310 -3.45 -3.91 11.49
N GLY A 311 -2.14 -3.65 11.49
CA GLY A 311 -1.56 -2.37 11.87
C GLY A 311 -1.74 -1.34 10.77
N VAL A 312 -0.98 -1.46 9.70
CA VAL A 312 -1.12 -0.65 8.49
C VAL A 312 -1.79 -1.49 7.42
N VAL A 313 -3.04 -1.15 7.10
CA VAL A 313 -3.86 -1.91 6.17
C VAL A 313 -4.25 -1.07 4.95
N ILE A 314 -4.20 -1.67 3.78
CA ILE A 314 -4.68 -1.12 2.52
C ILE A 314 -5.78 -2.06 2.01
N GLY A 315 -6.99 -1.54 1.96
CA GLY A 315 -8.16 -2.32 1.53
C GLY A 315 -9.12 -2.72 2.66
N SER A 316 -10.13 -3.55 2.24
CA SER A 316 -10.32 -4.15 0.91
C SER A 316 -10.98 -3.21 -0.12
N GLU A 317 -11.63 -2.16 0.30
CA GLU A 317 -12.38 -1.21 -0.54
C GLU A 317 -11.40 -0.22 -1.20
N ILE A 318 -10.69 -0.65 -2.26
CA ILE A 318 -9.65 0.16 -2.92
C ILE A 318 -9.82 0.24 -4.44
N SER A 319 -11.07 0.30 -4.91
CA SER A 319 -11.35 0.38 -6.35
C SER A 319 -10.81 1.64 -7.02
N GLY A 320 -10.67 2.74 -6.28
CA GLY A 320 -10.02 3.96 -6.76
C GLY A 320 -8.48 3.95 -6.71
N GLY A 321 -7.89 2.88 -6.16
CA GLY A 321 -6.43 2.77 -5.98
C GLY A 321 -5.90 3.44 -4.71
N VAL A 322 -4.65 3.11 -4.37
CA VAL A 322 -3.91 3.70 -3.23
C VAL A 322 -2.46 3.93 -3.64
N LYS A 323 -1.91 5.10 -3.35
CA LYS A 323 -0.52 5.39 -3.71
C LYS A 323 0.18 6.32 -2.74
N ASN A 324 1.51 6.18 -2.67
CA ASN A 324 2.37 7.03 -1.86
C ASN A 324 2.00 6.98 -0.37
N VAL A 325 2.09 5.80 0.22
CA VAL A 325 1.87 5.57 1.67
C VAL A 325 3.22 5.37 2.35
N PHE A 326 3.47 6.11 3.39
CA PHE A 326 4.68 6.05 4.21
C PHE A 326 4.30 5.67 5.64
N ALA A 327 4.84 4.57 6.15
CA ALA A 327 4.68 4.17 7.55
C ALA A 327 6.05 4.02 8.20
N GLU A 328 6.28 4.71 9.33
CA GLU A 328 7.56 4.64 10.02
C GLU A 328 7.47 4.81 11.54
N ASN A 329 8.48 4.27 12.22
CA ASN A 329 8.68 4.45 13.66
C ASN A 329 7.43 4.06 14.49
N CYS A 330 6.79 2.95 14.13
CA CYS A 330 5.61 2.44 14.85
C CYS A 330 5.97 1.21 15.69
N GLU A 331 5.22 1.03 16.77
CA GLU A 331 5.32 -0.12 17.65
C GLU A 331 4.04 -0.95 17.60
N MET A 332 4.18 -2.28 17.53
CA MET A 332 3.06 -3.21 17.44
C MET A 332 3.33 -4.42 18.33
N ASP A 333 2.38 -4.76 19.18
CA ASP A 333 2.54 -5.95 20.04
C ASP A 333 1.18 -6.48 20.50
N SER A 334 0.61 -7.43 19.77
CA SER A 334 -0.58 -8.14 20.20
C SER A 334 -0.72 -9.49 19.49
N PRO A 335 -1.13 -10.54 20.18
CA PRO A 335 -1.47 -11.82 19.56
C PRO A 335 -2.73 -11.74 18.67
N ASN A 336 -3.56 -10.70 18.84
CA ASN A 336 -4.76 -10.45 18.05
C ASN A 336 -4.53 -9.52 16.87
N LEU A 337 -3.38 -8.83 16.83
CA LEU A 337 -2.96 -8.06 15.66
C LEU A 337 -2.45 -9.05 14.61
N ASP A 338 -3.30 -9.43 13.68
CA ASP A 338 -2.95 -10.50 12.72
C ASP A 338 -1.77 -10.13 11.80
N ARG A 339 -1.71 -8.87 11.31
CA ARG A 339 -0.74 -8.45 10.28
C ARG A 339 -0.15 -7.07 10.58
N VAL A 340 1.12 -6.90 10.29
CA VAL A 340 1.80 -5.60 10.45
C VAL A 340 1.51 -4.70 9.25
N LEU A 341 1.88 -5.15 8.03
CA LEU A 341 1.44 -4.57 6.76
C LEU A 341 0.49 -5.54 6.07
N ARG A 342 -0.69 -5.06 5.73
CA ARG A 342 -1.72 -5.86 5.05
C ARG A 342 -2.25 -5.14 3.82
N ILE A 343 -2.15 -5.78 2.65
CA ILE A 343 -2.79 -5.34 1.41
C ILE A 343 -3.81 -6.41 1.00
N LYS A 344 -5.08 -6.04 0.91
CA LYS A 344 -6.18 -6.97 0.61
C LYS A 344 -7.12 -6.38 -0.43
N THR A 345 -7.36 -7.12 -1.51
CA THR A 345 -8.27 -6.74 -2.60
C THR A 345 -8.72 -7.98 -3.38
N ASN A 346 -9.55 -7.79 -4.39
CA ASN A 346 -10.01 -8.86 -5.27
C ASN A 346 -10.40 -8.33 -6.67
N THR A 347 -10.80 -9.24 -7.56
CA THR A 347 -11.14 -8.91 -8.94
C THR A 347 -12.49 -8.20 -9.12
N CYS A 348 -13.25 -7.94 -8.05
CA CYS A 348 -14.41 -7.04 -8.07
C CYS A 348 -14.00 -5.58 -7.86
N ARG A 349 -12.83 -5.34 -7.26
CA ARG A 349 -12.32 -4.02 -6.90
C ARG A 349 -11.54 -3.36 -8.04
N GLY A 350 -10.61 -4.09 -8.66
CA GLY A 350 -9.59 -3.45 -9.50
C GLY A 350 -8.67 -2.53 -8.69
N GLY A 351 -8.28 -1.44 -9.31
CA GLY A 351 -7.43 -0.41 -8.68
C GLY A 351 -5.95 -0.76 -8.64
N VAL A 352 -5.11 0.26 -8.49
CA VAL A 352 -3.65 0.12 -8.38
C VAL A 352 -3.21 0.54 -6.99
N THR A 353 -2.50 -0.35 -6.30
CA THR A 353 -1.81 -0.04 -5.05
C THR A 353 -0.32 0.05 -5.33
N GLU A 354 0.27 1.23 -5.13
CA GLU A 354 1.67 1.46 -5.50
C GLU A 354 2.40 2.44 -4.58
N ASN A 355 3.72 2.31 -4.55
CA ASN A 355 4.61 3.20 -3.78
C ASN A 355 4.26 3.16 -2.28
N ILE A 356 4.34 1.97 -1.70
CA ILE A 356 4.06 1.72 -0.28
C ILE A 356 5.41 1.54 0.43
N TYR A 357 5.68 2.38 1.39
CA TYR A 357 6.95 2.43 2.11
C TYR A 357 6.73 2.19 3.60
N VAL A 358 7.35 1.16 4.15
CA VAL A 358 7.28 0.80 5.58
C VAL A 358 8.70 0.68 6.12
N ARG A 359 9.04 1.42 7.18
CA ARG A 359 10.37 1.30 7.79
C ARG A 359 10.37 1.51 9.31
N ASN A 360 11.41 0.99 9.94
CA ASN A 360 11.65 1.20 11.37
C ASN A 360 10.42 0.81 12.23
N ILE A 361 9.86 -0.36 12.00
CA ILE A 361 8.74 -0.89 12.78
C ILE A 361 9.26 -1.94 13.75
N THR A 362 8.91 -1.78 15.02
CA THR A 362 9.21 -2.77 16.06
C THR A 362 7.95 -3.58 16.38
N VAL A 363 8.04 -4.90 16.22
CA VAL A 363 6.92 -5.80 16.47
C VAL A 363 7.28 -6.78 17.57
N GLY A 364 6.55 -6.76 18.68
CA GLY A 364 6.64 -7.80 19.71
C GLY A 364 6.06 -9.11 19.19
N GLN A 365 4.82 -9.09 18.74
CA GLN A 365 4.16 -10.22 18.10
C GLN A 365 3.03 -9.78 17.17
N CYS A 366 2.72 -10.64 16.20
CA CYS A 366 1.49 -10.56 15.40
C CYS A 366 0.94 -11.98 15.11
N GLY A 367 -0.36 -12.08 14.89
CA GLY A 367 -1.06 -13.38 14.81
C GLY A 367 -0.78 -14.16 13.52
N GLU A 368 -0.65 -13.50 12.36
CA GLU A 368 -0.47 -14.17 11.07
C GLU A 368 0.85 -13.82 10.39
N ALA A 369 1.05 -12.62 9.89
CA ALA A 369 2.19 -12.30 9.05
C ALA A 369 2.71 -10.87 9.26
N VAL A 370 4.04 -10.70 9.15
CA VAL A 370 4.63 -9.34 9.16
C VAL A 370 4.24 -8.60 7.87
N MET A 371 4.32 -9.23 6.71
CA MET A 371 3.80 -8.69 5.46
C MET A 371 2.77 -9.64 4.86
N ARG A 372 1.57 -9.14 4.55
CA ARG A 372 0.50 -9.87 3.87
C ARG A 372 0.01 -9.12 2.64
N ILE A 373 0.13 -9.72 1.44
CA ILE A 373 -0.48 -9.24 0.21
C ILE A 373 -1.46 -10.29 -0.30
N ASN A 374 -2.72 -9.92 -0.57
CA ASN A 374 -3.76 -10.85 -0.98
C ASN A 374 -4.68 -10.23 -2.04
N LEU A 375 -4.59 -10.71 -3.29
CA LEU A 375 -5.47 -10.32 -4.40
C LEU A 375 -6.70 -11.23 -4.56
N ALA A 376 -6.81 -12.28 -3.74
CA ALA A 376 -7.97 -13.19 -3.74
C ALA A 376 -8.77 -13.07 -2.43
N TYR A 377 -8.91 -11.84 -1.91
CA TYR A 377 -9.68 -11.56 -0.69
C TYR A 377 -11.19 -11.66 -0.98
N GLU A 378 -11.98 -12.22 -0.07
CA GLU A 378 -13.43 -12.45 -0.25
C GLU A 378 -13.77 -13.08 -1.62
N PRO A 379 -13.27 -14.28 -1.93
CA PRO A 379 -13.37 -14.87 -3.27
C PRO A 379 -14.82 -15.12 -3.74
N ASN A 380 -15.77 -15.17 -2.81
CA ASN A 380 -17.18 -15.41 -3.07
C ASN A 380 -18.05 -14.14 -3.07
N GLU A 381 -17.44 -12.95 -3.14
CA GLU A 381 -18.19 -11.71 -3.19
C GLU A 381 -19.08 -11.67 -4.44
N ALA A 382 -20.37 -11.37 -4.23
CA ALA A 382 -21.37 -11.31 -5.28
C ALA A 382 -21.38 -9.91 -5.95
N ALA A 383 -20.41 -9.66 -6.83
CA ALA A 383 -20.29 -8.43 -7.61
C ALA A 383 -19.64 -8.75 -8.97
N GLU A 384 -19.70 -7.79 -9.89
CA GLU A 384 -19.02 -7.89 -11.18
C GLU A 384 -17.51 -8.12 -10.99
N ARG A 385 -16.95 -9.08 -11.72
CA ARG A 385 -15.54 -9.44 -11.70
C ARG A 385 -14.86 -9.05 -13.00
N GLY A 386 -13.55 -9.22 -13.06
CA GLY A 386 -12.75 -8.90 -14.25
C GLY A 386 -12.00 -7.56 -14.12
N HIS A 387 -12.16 -6.89 -12.98
CA HIS A 387 -11.36 -5.72 -12.64
C HIS A 387 -10.08 -6.18 -11.95
N ILE A 388 -9.02 -6.39 -12.72
CA ILE A 388 -7.76 -6.93 -12.21
C ILE A 388 -7.04 -5.88 -11.35
N PRO A 389 -6.81 -6.14 -10.04
CA PRO A 389 -6.07 -5.23 -9.18
C PRO A 389 -4.57 -5.42 -9.34
N THR A 390 -3.79 -4.34 -9.23
CA THR A 390 -2.33 -4.38 -9.27
C THR A 390 -1.75 -3.93 -7.92
N VAL A 391 -0.73 -4.64 -7.42
CA VAL A 391 0.08 -4.24 -6.26
C VAL A 391 1.55 -4.22 -6.66
N ARG A 392 2.17 -3.04 -6.57
CA ARG A 392 3.57 -2.86 -6.98
C ARG A 392 4.32 -1.82 -6.15
N ASN A 393 5.64 -1.86 -6.23
CA ASN A 393 6.51 -0.89 -5.56
C ASN A 393 6.23 -0.85 -4.04
N VAL A 394 6.30 -1.99 -3.38
CA VAL A 394 6.16 -2.11 -1.93
C VAL A 394 7.54 -2.32 -1.30
N TYR A 395 7.91 -1.46 -0.39
CA TYR A 395 9.23 -1.45 0.24
C TYR A 395 9.08 -1.53 1.76
N MET A 396 9.56 -2.61 2.35
CA MET A 396 9.64 -2.80 3.79
C MET A 396 11.11 -2.84 4.21
N SER A 397 11.52 -2.02 5.17
CA SER A 397 12.91 -1.99 5.62
C SER A 397 13.06 -1.75 7.13
N ASN A 398 14.11 -2.33 7.71
CA ASN A 398 14.42 -2.16 9.13
C ASN A 398 13.23 -2.52 10.04
N VAL A 399 12.55 -3.64 9.76
CA VAL A 399 11.44 -4.15 10.55
C VAL A 399 11.90 -5.35 11.37
N THR A 400 11.59 -5.34 12.65
CA THR A 400 11.86 -6.46 13.56
C THR A 400 10.57 -7.05 14.09
N CYS A 401 10.48 -8.38 14.17
CA CYS A 401 9.33 -9.08 14.75
C CYS A 401 9.84 -10.26 15.60
N LYS A 402 9.32 -10.39 16.83
CA LYS A 402 9.75 -11.47 17.74
C LYS A 402 8.88 -12.72 17.64
N LYS A 403 7.65 -12.61 17.09
CA LYS A 403 6.76 -13.75 16.93
C LYS A 403 5.69 -13.49 15.87
N SER A 404 5.56 -14.40 14.92
CA SER A 404 4.49 -14.43 13.92
C SER A 404 4.27 -15.85 13.40
N LYS A 405 3.21 -16.09 12.65
CA LYS A 405 3.03 -17.38 11.96
C LYS A 405 3.87 -17.42 10.69
N TYR A 406 3.86 -16.37 9.90
CA TYR A 406 4.64 -16.20 8.67
C TYR A 406 5.48 -14.91 8.73
N GLY A 407 6.62 -14.90 8.08
CA GLY A 407 7.35 -13.66 7.81
C GLY A 407 6.65 -12.86 6.70
N VAL A 408 6.67 -13.39 5.48
CA VAL A 408 6.03 -12.79 4.29
C VAL A 408 5.02 -13.77 3.71
N LEU A 409 3.80 -13.31 3.46
CA LEU A 409 2.70 -14.10 2.93
C LEU A 409 2.05 -13.38 1.75
N ILE A 410 2.26 -13.92 0.53
CA ILE A 410 1.76 -13.35 -0.72
C ILE A 410 0.77 -14.33 -1.36
N ASN A 411 -0.39 -13.82 -1.74
CA ASN A 411 -1.42 -14.56 -2.43
C ASN A 411 -1.87 -13.77 -3.68
N GLY A 412 -1.24 -14.06 -4.81
CA GLY A 412 -1.56 -13.52 -6.12
C GLY A 412 -2.76 -14.21 -6.77
N LEU A 413 -3.08 -13.81 -7.99
CA LEU A 413 -4.07 -14.47 -8.84
C LEU A 413 -3.39 -15.59 -9.66
N ASP A 414 -4.15 -16.61 -10.05
CA ASP A 414 -3.60 -17.72 -10.85
C ASP A 414 -3.49 -17.35 -12.33
N ASP A 415 -4.32 -16.43 -12.79
CA ASP A 415 -4.47 -16.03 -14.20
C ASP A 415 -3.84 -14.66 -14.53
N ALA A 416 -3.46 -13.86 -13.52
CA ALA A 416 -2.85 -12.53 -13.71
C ALA A 416 -1.65 -12.33 -12.77
N ASP A 417 -0.54 -11.82 -13.31
CA ASP A 417 0.72 -11.61 -12.60
C ASP A 417 0.88 -10.14 -12.20
N GLU A 418 0.11 -9.73 -11.20
CA GLU A 418 -0.12 -8.33 -10.82
C GLU A 418 0.46 -7.95 -9.45
N ILE A 419 1.31 -8.79 -8.87
CA ILE A 419 2.10 -8.47 -7.68
C ILE A 419 3.57 -8.45 -8.08
N TYR A 420 4.19 -7.27 -8.08
CA TYR A 420 5.59 -7.17 -8.48
C TYR A 420 6.32 -5.96 -7.87
N ASN A 421 7.65 -6.04 -7.94
CA ASN A 421 8.56 -5.05 -7.36
C ASN A 421 8.32 -4.87 -5.85
N ILE A 422 8.43 -5.98 -5.11
CA ILE A 422 8.25 -6.05 -3.66
C ILE A 422 9.62 -6.24 -3.01
N HIS A 423 9.97 -5.39 -2.07
CA HIS A 423 11.27 -5.41 -1.39
C HIS A 423 11.09 -5.55 0.11
N VAL A 424 11.88 -6.46 0.70
CA VAL A 424 11.99 -6.62 2.16
C VAL A 424 13.47 -6.61 2.53
N ASP A 425 13.93 -5.46 3.04
CA ASP A 425 15.34 -5.16 3.20
C ASP A 425 15.72 -4.94 4.68
N ASN A 426 16.83 -5.53 5.10
CA ASN A 426 17.36 -5.37 6.46
C ASN A 426 16.32 -5.65 7.56
N CYS A 427 15.55 -6.72 7.40
CA CYS A 427 14.50 -7.13 8.34
C CYS A 427 14.91 -8.39 9.10
N THR A 428 14.46 -8.48 10.37
CA THR A 428 14.69 -9.66 11.22
C THR A 428 13.37 -10.11 11.81
N PHE A 429 12.96 -11.33 11.47
CA PHE A 429 11.73 -11.94 11.98
C PHE A 429 12.10 -13.22 12.74
N ASP A 430 12.02 -13.14 14.07
CA ASP A 430 12.24 -14.27 14.95
C ASP A 430 10.91 -14.91 15.35
N GLY A 431 10.96 -16.15 15.86
CA GLY A 431 9.78 -16.88 16.30
C GLY A 431 8.71 -17.06 15.22
N VAL A 432 9.11 -17.12 13.95
CA VAL A 432 8.23 -17.48 12.83
C VAL A 432 7.90 -18.97 12.93
N GLN A 433 6.60 -19.28 13.06
CA GLN A 433 6.14 -20.63 13.42
C GLN A 433 5.95 -21.56 12.24
N ASP A 434 5.68 -21.04 11.04
CA ASP A 434 5.42 -21.84 9.83
C ASP A 434 6.51 -21.54 8.77
N GLN A 435 6.28 -20.70 7.81
CA GLN A 435 7.21 -20.42 6.71
C GLN A 435 7.75 -18.99 6.78
N ALA A 436 9.04 -18.84 6.54
CA ALA A 436 9.67 -17.53 6.38
C ALA A 436 8.97 -16.71 5.27
N VAL A 437 8.76 -17.35 4.13
CA VAL A 437 8.04 -16.81 2.98
C VAL A 437 7.10 -17.86 2.42
N LYS A 438 5.82 -17.48 2.25
CA LYS A 438 4.83 -18.32 1.57
C LYS A 438 4.22 -17.54 0.43
N ARG A 439 4.22 -18.12 -0.75
CA ARG A 439 3.66 -17.54 -1.97
C ARG A 439 2.67 -18.51 -2.61
N THR A 440 1.55 -17.98 -3.07
CA THR A 440 0.54 -18.70 -3.87
C THR A 440 0.05 -17.77 -4.98
N GLY A 441 -0.38 -18.35 -6.10
CA GLY A 441 -0.71 -17.57 -7.31
C GLY A 441 0.53 -16.92 -7.93
N LYS A 442 0.33 -16.04 -8.92
CA LYS A 442 1.42 -15.38 -9.65
C LYS A 442 1.91 -14.13 -8.92
N SER A 443 3.21 -13.97 -8.90
CA SER A 443 3.91 -12.76 -8.45
C SER A 443 5.37 -12.84 -8.92
N HIS A 444 6.00 -11.72 -9.24
CA HIS A 444 7.38 -11.65 -9.71
C HIS A 444 8.13 -10.45 -9.12
N ASP A 445 9.44 -10.39 -9.35
CA ASP A 445 10.30 -9.32 -8.82
C ASP A 445 10.12 -9.11 -7.31
N ILE A 446 10.22 -10.21 -6.55
CA ILE A 446 10.17 -10.20 -5.09
C ILE A 446 11.61 -10.30 -4.57
N PHE A 447 12.07 -9.28 -3.86
CA PHE A 447 13.46 -9.14 -3.44
C PHE A 447 13.60 -9.17 -1.92
N PHE A 448 14.51 -10.01 -1.44
CA PHE A 448 14.91 -10.10 -0.04
C PHE A 448 16.39 -9.75 0.10
N ASN A 449 16.68 -8.55 0.59
CA ASN A 449 18.03 -8.09 0.82
C ASN A 449 18.30 -8.03 2.33
N ASN A 450 19.12 -8.97 2.84
CA ASN A 450 19.39 -9.11 4.26
C ASN A 450 18.10 -9.31 5.11
N LEU A 451 17.19 -10.16 4.63
CA LEU A 451 16.07 -10.66 5.42
C LEU A 451 16.55 -11.89 6.22
N VAL A 452 16.51 -11.79 7.54
CA VAL A 452 16.84 -12.89 8.46
C VAL A 452 15.56 -13.39 9.11
N VAL A 453 15.30 -14.69 9.03
CA VAL A 453 14.14 -15.32 9.66
C VAL A 453 14.62 -16.50 10.52
N ASN A 454 14.27 -16.49 11.80
CA ASN A 454 14.71 -17.52 12.76
C ASN A 454 16.24 -17.75 12.71
N GLY A 455 17.03 -16.69 12.60
CA GLY A 455 18.49 -16.74 12.52
C GLY A 455 19.07 -17.17 11.16
N SER A 456 18.25 -17.46 10.16
CA SER A 456 18.67 -17.85 8.81
C SER A 456 18.38 -16.76 7.79
N THR A 457 19.35 -16.44 6.93
CA THR A 457 19.14 -15.50 5.83
C THR A 457 18.21 -16.12 4.79
N VAL A 458 17.14 -15.40 4.45
CA VAL A 458 16.26 -15.77 3.35
C VAL A 458 16.94 -15.36 2.04
N LEU A 459 17.21 -16.32 1.20
CA LEU A 459 17.83 -16.09 -0.10
C LEU A 459 16.81 -15.45 -1.05
N LEU A 460 17.34 -14.66 -1.99
CA LEU A 460 16.56 -14.14 -3.11
C LEU A 460 15.80 -15.27 -3.78
N ASP A 461 14.52 -15.05 -4.04
CA ASP A 461 13.77 -15.91 -4.92
C ASP A 461 14.14 -15.51 -6.36
N PRO A 462 14.87 -16.36 -7.11
CA PRO A 462 15.30 -15.99 -8.45
C PRO A 462 14.05 -15.74 -9.31
N PRO A 463 14.01 -14.65 -10.11
CA PRO A 463 12.89 -14.34 -10.99
C PRO A 463 12.66 -15.40 -12.07
N TYR A 464 13.63 -16.32 -12.23
CA TYR A 464 13.58 -17.45 -13.14
C TYR A 464 13.72 -18.76 -12.36
N LYS A 465 13.08 -19.82 -12.86
CA LYS A 465 13.11 -21.15 -12.25
C LYS A 465 14.52 -21.72 -12.12
N HIS A 466 15.42 -21.34 -13.01
CA HIS A 466 16.80 -21.83 -13.07
C HIS A 466 17.80 -20.68 -13.03
N TYR A 467 18.89 -20.86 -12.28
CA TYR A 467 19.95 -19.86 -12.16
C TYR A 467 20.62 -19.51 -13.49
N SER A 468 20.69 -20.45 -14.44
CA SER A 468 21.21 -20.21 -15.79
C SER A 468 20.34 -19.21 -16.57
N GLU A 469 19.03 -19.32 -16.49
CA GLU A 469 18.10 -18.35 -17.08
C GLU A 469 18.28 -16.97 -16.42
N TRP A 470 18.28 -16.95 -15.09
CA TRP A 470 18.46 -15.70 -14.34
C TRP A 470 19.78 -15.00 -14.71
N MET A 471 20.89 -15.75 -14.71
CA MET A 471 22.20 -15.21 -15.08
C MET A 471 22.22 -14.67 -16.51
N THR A 472 21.69 -15.43 -17.47
CA THR A 472 21.58 -15.02 -18.88
C THR A 472 20.77 -13.74 -19.04
N HIS A 473 19.57 -13.64 -18.47
CA HIS A 473 18.75 -12.44 -18.55
C HIS A 473 19.34 -11.24 -17.79
N SER A 474 20.06 -11.49 -16.68
CA SER A 474 20.79 -10.43 -15.98
C SER A 474 21.88 -9.81 -16.86
N GLU A 475 22.64 -10.65 -17.59
CA GLU A 475 23.65 -10.15 -18.53
C GLU A 475 23.02 -9.44 -19.74
N MET A 476 21.93 -9.97 -20.28
CA MET A 476 21.18 -9.31 -21.36
C MET A 476 20.64 -7.93 -20.92
N LYS A 477 20.20 -7.82 -19.65
CA LYS A 477 19.76 -6.51 -19.08
C LYS A 477 20.93 -5.55 -18.88
N ARG A 478 22.07 -6.05 -18.40
CA ARG A 478 23.30 -5.25 -18.21
C ARG A 478 23.87 -4.75 -19.53
N ALA A 479 23.90 -5.61 -20.53
CA ALA A 479 24.42 -5.32 -21.87
C ALA A 479 23.33 -5.62 -22.92
N PRO A 480 22.37 -4.66 -23.18
CA PRO A 480 21.25 -4.92 -24.09
C PRO A 480 21.66 -5.28 -25.53
N GLN A 481 22.91 -5.10 -25.88
CA GLN A 481 23.49 -5.42 -27.19
C GLN A 481 24.61 -6.46 -27.00
N SER A 482 24.48 -7.65 -27.56
CA SER A 482 25.41 -8.76 -27.36
C SER A 482 26.86 -8.46 -27.76
N TYR A 483 27.07 -7.56 -28.71
CA TYR A 483 28.40 -7.10 -29.11
C TYR A 483 29.03 -6.08 -28.13
N LEU A 484 28.36 -5.74 -27.03
CA LEU A 484 28.85 -4.93 -25.91
C LEU A 484 28.98 -5.73 -24.60
N LEU A 485 28.91 -7.06 -24.66
CA LEU A 485 29.23 -7.91 -23.52
C LEU A 485 30.66 -7.67 -23.01
N ASP A 486 31.01 -8.22 -21.86
CA ASP A 486 32.33 -8.04 -21.23
C ASP A 486 32.72 -6.55 -21.08
N PHE A 487 31.74 -5.72 -20.63
CA PHE A 487 31.93 -4.28 -20.42
C PHE A 487 32.50 -3.50 -21.63
N ALA A 488 32.31 -4.01 -22.84
CA ALA A 488 32.81 -3.39 -24.05
C ALA A 488 32.14 -2.04 -24.32
N LYS A 489 32.93 -1.00 -24.56
CA LYS A 489 32.42 0.35 -24.88
C LYS A 489 32.06 0.52 -26.35
N LYS A 490 32.54 -0.38 -27.21
CA LYS A 490 32.26 -0.42 -28.66
C LYS A 490 32.31 -1.87 -29.15
N PRO A 491 31.62 -2.19 -30.26
CA PRO A 491 31.67 -3.53 -30.85
C PRO A 491 33.12 -3.98 -31.08
N ARG A 492 33.43 -5.19 -30.64
CA ARG A 492 34.75 -5.80 -30.83
C ARG A 492 34.65 -7.30 -31.01
N TRP A 493 35.55 -7.87 -31.79
CA TRP A 493 35.80 -9.30 -31.85
C TRP A 493 36.63 -9.69 -30.64
N SER A 494 36.17 -10.60 -29.81
CA SER A 494 36.85 -10.98 -28.56
C SER A 494 36.47 -12.39 -28.14
N TYR A 495 37.45 -13.13 -27.63
CA TYR A 495 37.25 -14.45 -27.06
C TYR A 495 36.32 -14.41 -25.82
N THR A 496 36.40 -13.34 -25.04
CA THR A 496 35.57 -13.16 -23.85
C THR A 496 34.08 -13.11 -24.19
N ILE A 497 33.72 -12.34 -25.22
CA ILE A 497 32.32 -12.26 -25.69
C ILE A 497 31.85 -13.61 -26.24
N GLY A 498 32.68 -14.30 -27.02
CA GLY A 498 32.35 -15.65 -27.48
C GLY A 498 32.17 -16.67 -26.35
N THR A 499 32.94 -16.53 -25.28
CA THR A 499 32.86 -17.37 -24.08
C THR A 499 31.59 -17.09 -23.27
N GLU A 500 31.14 -15.84 -23.23
CA GLU A 500 29.86 -15.46 -22.57
C GLU A 500 28.63 -15.86 -23.39
N LEU A 501 28.67 -15.72 -24.72
CA LEU A 501 27.54 -16.07 -25.60
C LEU A 501 27.30 -17.58 -25.70
N GLU A 502 28.29 -18.40 -25.51
CA GLU A 502 28.15 -19.87 -25.65
C GLU A 502 27.21 -20.47 -24.58
N PRO A 503 27.41 -20.24 -23.26
CA PRO A 503 26.47 -20.70 -22.24
C PRO A 503 25.08 -20.07 -22.35
N MET A 504 24.96 -18.85 -22.91
CA MET A 504 23.65 -18.26 -23.22
C MET A 504 22.93 -19.08 -24.32
N LEU A 505 23.67 -19.53 -25.33
CA LEU A 505 23.13 -20.41 -26.35
C LEU A 505 22.70 -21.77 -25.82
N ASP A 506 23.43 -22.31 -24.83
CA ASP A 506 23.05 -23.53 -24.14
C ASP A 506 21.80 -23.31 -23.25
N THR A 507 21.66 -22.15 -22.66
CA THR A 507 20.44 -21.74 -21.92
C THR A 507 19.24 -21.72 -22.89
N TYR A 508 19.40 -21.14 -24.09
CA TYR A 508 18.36 -21.24 -25.12
C TYR A 508 18.02 -22.70 -25.49
N ARG A 509 19.04 -23.55 -25.66
CA ARG A 509 18.81 -24.97 -25.99
C ARG A 509 17.99 -25.68 -24.91
N ALA A 510 18.24 -25.36 -23.63
CA ALA A 510 17.55 -25.96 -22.51
C ALA A 510 16.11 -25.47 -22.35
N TYR A 511 15.86 -24.16 -22.49
CA TYR A 511 14.58 -23.55 -22.12
C TYR A 511 13.77 -22.98 -23.28
N LYS A 512 14.36 -22.87 -24.50
CA LYS A 512 13.70 -22.42 -25.74
C LYS A 512 13.19 -20.97 -25.68
N ASP A 513 13.83 -20.11 -24.91
CA ASP A 513 13.53 -18.69 -24.88
C ASP A 513 14.13 -17.98 -26.11
N GLU A 514 13.26 -17.63 -27.06
CA GLU A 514 13.63 -16.98 -28.32
C GLU A 514 14.34 -15.62 -28.14
N SER A 515 14.12 -14.94 -27.01
CA SER A 515 14.82 -13.69 -26.73
C SER A 515 16.33 -13.90 -26.57
N ILE A 516 16.74 -15.02 -25.97
CA ILE A 516 18.15 -15.40 -25.82
C ILE A 516 18.77 -15.73 -27.19
N LEU A 517 18.08 -16.51 -28.02
CA LEU A 517 18.57 -16.82 -29.36
C LEU A 517 18.74 -15.54 -30.21
N ASN A 518 17.77 -14.63 -30.18
CA ASN A 518 17.84 -13.37 -30.91
C ASN A 518 18.99 -12.47 -30.41
N TYR A 519 19.25 -12.49 -29.12
CA TYR A 519 20.41 -11.82 -28.52
C TYR A 519 21.73 -12.39 -29.03
N CYS A 520 21.86 -13.73 -29.11
CA CYS A 520 23.03 -14.40 -29.62
C CYS A 520 23.26 -14.13 -31.13
N LYS A 521 22.19 -14.07 -31.94
CA LYS A 521 22.28 -13.74 -33.39
C LYS A 521 22.83 -12.34 -33.65
N ALA A 522 22.49 -11.38 -32.81
CA ALA A 522 22.89 -9.98 -32.99
C ALA A 522 24.43 -9.77 -32.98
N TYR A 523 25.20 -10.65 -32.37
CA TYR A 523 26.65 -10.55 -32.35
C TYR A 523 27.27 -10.82 -33.73
N PRO A 524 27.12 -11.99 -34.38
CA PRO A 524 27.67 -12.20 -35.70
C PRO A 524 27.04 -11.30 -36.76
N ASP A 525 25.76 -10.97 -36.67
CA ASP A 525 25.08 -10.03 -37.59
C ASP A 525 25.73 -8.63 -37.57
N LYS A 526 26.29 -8.23 -36.41
CA LYS A 526 27.04 -6.97 -36.27
C LYS A 526 28.51 -7.09 -36.67
N MET A 527 29.12 -8.24 -36.37
CA MET A 527 30.58 -8.38 -36.45
C MET A 527 31.09 -8.97 -37.77
N ILE A 528 30.25 -9.69 -38.53
CA ILE A 528 30.63 -10.41 -39.73
C ILE A 528 29.92 -9.84 -40.95
N ALA A 529 30.68 -9.31 -41.90
CA ALA A 529 30.13 -8.80 -43.14
C ALA A 529 29.66 -9.94 -44.08
N ALA A 530 28.89 -9.59 -45.11
CA ALA A 530 28.34 -10.57 -46.08
C ALA A 530 29.39 -11.37 -46.84
N ASP A 531 30.58 -10.81 -47.00
CA ASP A 531 31.73 -11.48 -47.60
C ASP A 531 32.51 -12.41 -46.65
N GLY A 532 32.18 -12.39 -45.33
CA GLY A 532 32.85 -13.13 -44.29
C GLY A 532 33.94 -12.38 -43.54
N THR A 533 34.15 -11.09 -43.87
CA THR A 533 35.11 -10.25 -43.14
C THR A 533 34.63 -10.01 -41.72
N ILE A 534 35.50 -10.26 -40.72
CA ILE A 534 35.20 -10.12 -39.30
C ILE A 534 35.79 -8.79 -38.79
N THR A 535 34.96 -7.93 -38.28
CA THR A 535 35.35 -6.63 -37.73
C THR A 535 36.31 -6.79 -36.55
N GLY A 536 37.52 -6.25 -36.65
CA GLY A 536 38.54 -6.30 -35.59
C GLY A 536 39.35 -7.58 -35.52
N TYR A 537 39.09 -8.55 -36.41
CA TYR A 537 39.91 -9.74 -36.56
C TYR A 537 40.98 -9.54 -37.62
N LYS A 538 42.23 -9.94 -37.31
CA LYS A 538 43.37 -9.90 -38.25
C LYS A 538 43.97 -11.28 -38.33
N TYR A 539 43.94 -11.86 -39.51
CA TYR A 539 44.47 -13.18 -39.77
C TYR A 539 45.98 -13.28 -39.48
N GLU A 540 46.71 -12.27 -39.86
CA GLU A 540 48.18 -12.20 -39.78
C GLU A 540 48.69 -12.15 -38.34
N ASP A 541 47.86 -11.78 -37.38
CA ASP A 541 48.23 -11.77 -35.96
C ASP A 541 48.41 -13.14 -35.38
N PHE A 542 47.87 -14.20 -36.04
CA PHE A 542 47.87 -15.57 -35.59
C PHE A 542 47.50 -15.73 -34.10
N ASN A 543 46.60 -14.87 -33.61
CA ASN A 543 46.19 -14.88 -32.23
C ASN A 543 45.08 -15.94 -31.99
N LEU A 544 45.41 -16.97 -31.23
CA LEU A 544 44.49 -18.09 -30.91
C LEU A 544 43.27 -17.66 -30.11
N ASP A 545 43.37 -16.62 -29.29
CA ASP A 545 42.24 -16.06 -28.56
C ASP A 545 41.11 -15.64 -29.51
N ASN A 546 41.47 -15.06 -30.67
CA ASN A 546 40.48 -14.66 -31.67
C ASN A 546 39.76 -15.85 -32.32
N CYS A 547 40.30 -17.05 -32.23
CA CYS A 547 39.69 -18.27 -32.75
C CYS A 547 38.62 -18.85 -31.79
N ARG A 548 38.67 -18.54 -30.48
CA ARG A 548 37.76 -19.07 -29.48
C ARG A 548 36.28 -18.76 -29.80
N THR A 549 36.01 -17.57 -30.29
CA THR A 549 34.65 -17.16 -30.71
C THR A 549 34.14 -17.98 -31.90
N GLY A 550 35.04 -18.64 -32.67
CA GLY A 550 34.66 -19.57 -33.73
C GLY A 550 33.85 -20.77 -33.23
N HIS A 551 34.12 -21.22 -32.00
CA HIS A 551 33.34 -22.32 -31.40
C HIS A 551 31.87 -21.91 -31.14
N PHE A 552 31.65 -20.70 -30.62
CA PHE A 552 30.30 -20.13 -30.51
C PHE A 552 29.62 -20.06 -31.89
N LEU A 553 30.34 -19.62 -32.95
CA LEU A 553 29.76 -19.53 -34.29
C LEU A 553 29.35 -20.91 -34.83
N ILE A 554 30.12 -21.98 -34.59
CA ILE A 554 29.78 -23.36 -34.99
C ILE A 554 28.45 -23.77 -34.33
N ASN A 555 28.31 -23.54 -33.04
CA ASN A 555 27.13 -23.87 -32.26
C ASN A 555 25.90 -23.04 -32.68
N LEU A 556 26.10 -21.76 -32.96
CA LEU A 556 25.02 -20.88 -33.43
C LEU A 556 24.57 -21.21 -34.86
N TYR A 557 25.54 -21.55 -35.76
CA TYR A 557 25.25 -21.88 -37.17
C TYR A 557 24.28 -23.06 -37.31
N GLN A 558 24.30 -23.99 -36.37
CA GLN A 558 23.35 -25.13 -36.34
C GLN A 558 21.89 -24.66 -36.14
N LEU A 559 21.69 -23.53 -35.49
CA LEU A 559 20.38 -22.96 -35.18
C LEU A 559 20.02 -21.78 -36.10
N TYR A 560 21.04 -21.10 -36.61
CA TYR A 560 20.90 -19.90 -37.45
C TYR A 560 21.90 -19.94 -38.61
N PRO A 561 21.62 -20.75 -39.67
CA PRO A 561 22.55 -20.98 -40.78
C PRO A 561 22.56 -19.78 -41.75
N GLN A 562 23.48 -18.82 -41.51
CA GLN A 562 23.69 -17.66 -42.38
C GLN A 562 24.94 -17.82 -43.23
N PRO A 563 24.95 -17.44 -44.53
CA PRO A 563 26.12 -17.49 -45.41
C PRO A 563 27.31 -16.67 -44.89
N SER A 564 27.09 -15.52 -44.26
CA SER A 564 28.12 -14.69 -43.64
C SER A 564 28.83 -15.42 -42.49
N ILE A 565 28.08 -16.08 -41.61
CA ILE A 565 28.63 -16.87 -40.49
C ILE A 565 29.51 -18.00 -41.03
N LEU A 566 29.03 -18.73 -42.04
CA LEU A 566 29.81 -19.82 -42.66
C LEU A 566 31.14 -19.30 -43.24
N LYS A 567 31.14 -18.16 -43.93
CA LYS A 567 32.34 -17.55 -44.45
C LYS A 567 33.29 -17.10 -43.34
N GLY A 568 32.76 -16.45 -42.30
CA GLY A 568 33.54 -16.05 -41.11
C GLY A 568 34.18 -17.27 -40.41
N MET A 569 33.43 -18.35 -40.26
CA MET A 569 34.00 -19.62 -39.73
C MET A 569 35.13 -20.16 -40.60
N LYS A 570 34.99 -20.13 -41.92
CA LYS A 570 36.08 -20.54 -42.85
C LYS A 570 37.32 -19.66 -42.72
N THR A 571 37.17 -18.34 -42.48
CA THR A 571 38.29 -17.42 -42.22
C THR A 571 39.06 -17.84 -40.96
N ILE A 572 38.34 -18.14 -39.87
CA ILE A 572 38.96 -18.59 -38.61
C ILE A 572 39.58 -19.96 -38.77
N PHE A 573 38.92 -20.88 -39.45
CA PHE A 573 39.47 -22.24 -39.71
C PHE A 573 40.78 -22.18 -40.52
N LYS A 574 40.85 -21.32 -41.54
CA LYS A 574 42.08 -21.08 -42.33
C LYS A 574 43.23 -20.59 -41.42
N GLN A 575 43.00 -19.77 -40.41
CA GLN A 575 44.01 -19.39 -39.45
C GLN A 575 44.51 -20.62 -38.68
N LEU A 576 43.61 -21.48 -38.17
CA LEU A 576 44.00 -22.68 -37.41
C LEU A 576 44.80 -23.67 -38.28
N GLU A 577 44.47 -23.82 -39.56
CA GLU A 577 45.25 -24.65 -40.48
C GLU A 577 46.69 -24.12 -40.64
N ASN A 578 46.87 -22.81 -40.70
CA ASN A 578 48.13 -22.15 -40.94
C ASN A 578 48.81 -21.62 -39.66
N GLN A 579 48.22 -21.90 -38.47
CA GLN A 579 48.74 -21.48 -37.19
C GLN A 579 50.20 -21.96 -36.99
N PRO A 580 51.15 -21.09 -36.65
CA PRO A 580 52.49 -21.50 -36.30
C PRO A 580 52.52 -22.60 -35.23
N ARG A 581 53.42 -23.54 -35.42
CA ARG A 581 53.57 -24.68 -34.51
C ARG A 581 54.99 -24.82 -34.00
N THR A 582 55.14 -25.35 -32.80
CA THR A 582 56.45 -25.77 -32.27
C THR A 582 57.03 -26.93 -33.10
N LYS A 583 58.28 -27.28 -32.84
CA LYS A 583 58.91 -28.47 -33.46
C LYS A 583 58.18 -29.79 -33.12
N GLU A 584 57.49 -29.82 -31.98
CA GLU A 584 56.71 -30.95 -31.50
C GLU A 584 55.28 -30.95 -32.07
N GLY A 585 54.90 -29.94 -32.89
CA GLY A 585 53.62 -29.84 -33.57
C GLY A 585 52.50 -29.18 -32.73
N VAL A 586 52.85 -28.65 -31.58
CA VAL A 586 51.89 -27.93 -30.72
C VAL A 586 51.65 -26.52 -31.27
N PHE A 587 50.44 -25.96 -31.14
CA PHE A 587 50.16 -24.58 -31.46
C PHE A 587 51.01 -23.65 -30.59
N TRP A 588 51.60 -22.65 -31.25
CA TRP A 588 52.48 -21.65 -30.61
C TRP A 588 51.69 -20.41 -30.25
#